data_08bd74cba868f2d3d3987970eeb9966f
#
_entry.id   08bd74cba868f2d3d3987970eeb9966f
#
_cell.length_a   1.000
_cell.length_b   1.000
_cell.length_c   1.000
_cell.angle_alpha   90.00
_cell.angle_beta   90.00
_cell.angle_gamma   90.00
#
_symmetry.space_group_name_H-M   'P 1'
#
loop_
_entity.id
_entity.type
_entity.pdbx_description
1 polymer ?
#
loop_
_entity_poly.entity_id
_entity_poly.type
_entity_poly.pdbx_seq_one_letter_code
_entity_poly.pdbx_strand_id
1 'polypeptide(L)'
;LSFSADLKKQLFIKAQNLVPQHQLSRVIGKVAASENVLVKTAVIQAFKAKYGIDMSIAEQTNPNQYKSFNEFFTRALKEGVRGVDERADSIVCPADGAISQLGKIEAGDIFQAKGQSFSVEKLIGDPQLAKPFVDGQFATVYLSPKDYHRVHMPFAGTLTETLYIPGELFSVNQTTAENVPGLFARNERMVCLFDTELGRMAVVLVGAMIVAGIETVATGKVKPSGKVELQHHQMQLDKGAELGRFYLGSTAVVLFEKDKMVWEEQFKANSTVVMGERLGHSI
;
A
#
# COMPACT_ATOMS: atom_id res chain seq x y z
N LEU A 1 34.48 -2.69 3.94
CA LEU A 1 33.34 -2.72 2.98
C LEU A 1 32.02 -2.25 3.62
N SER A 2 31.81 -2.43 4.96
CA SER A 2 30.57 -1.99 5.65
C SER A 2 30.43 -0.47 5.75
N PHE A 3 31.50 0.24 6.05
CA PHE A 3 31.46 1.69 6.27
C PHE A 3 30.99 2.49 5.03
N SER A 4 31.34 2.06 3.83
CA SER A 4 30.90 2.73 2.59
C SER A 4 29.42 2.46 2.25
N ALA A 5 28.86 1.32 2.65
CA ALA A 5 27.46 0.97 2.44
C ALA A 5 26.52 1.74 3.37
N ASP A 6 26.90 1.91 4.65
CA ASP A 6 26.12 2.67 5.61
C ASP A 6 26.14 4.18 5.29
N LEU A 7 27.27 4.69 4.81
CA LEU A 7 27.35 6.08 4.35
C LEU A 7 26.42 6.34 3.15
N LYS A 8 26.37 5.41 2.18
CA LYS A 8 25.45 5.52 1.04
C LYS A 8 23.98 5.52 1.49
N LYS A 9 23.61 4.65 2.45
CA LYS A 9 22.25 4.62 3.02
C LYS A 9 21.90 5.95 3.71
N GLN A 10 22.79 6.47 4.54
CA GLN A 10 22.59 7.75 5.22
C GLN A 10 22.47 8.92 4.23
N LEU A 11 23.32 8.95 3.20
CA LEU A 11 23.24 9.97 2.14
C LEU A 11 21.93 9.87 1.36
N PHE A 12 21.48 8.66 1.06
CA PHE A 12 20.18 8.42 0.39
C PHE A 12 19.01 8.97 1.21
N ILE A 13 18.98 8.72 2.53
CA ILE A 13 17.94 9.22 3.42
C ILE A 13 18.01 10.74 3.56
N LYS A 14 19.22 11.30 3.78
CA LYS A 14 19.41 12.76 3.85
C LYS A 14 18.98 13.45 2.56
N ALA A 15 19.31 12.87 1.40
CA ALA A 15 18.88 13.41 0.11
C ALA A 15 17.35 13.47 -0.01
N GLN A 16 16.62 12.48 0.50
CA GLN A 16 15.15 12.49 0.48
C GLN A 16 14.56 13.63 1.33
N ASN A 17 15.19 14.02 2.42
CA ASN A 17 14.77 15.18 3.23
C ASN A 17 15.04 16.54 2.55
N LEU A 18 16.02 16.60 1.64
CA LEU A 18 16.40 17.84 0.94
C LEU A 18 15.65 18.05 -0.38
N VAL A 19 15.18 16.97 -0.99
CA VAL A 19 14.44 17.03 -2.26
C VAL A 19 13.03 17.56 -2.01
N PRO A 20 12.52 18.50 -2.82
CA PRO A 20 11.13 18.93 -2.75
C PRO A 20 10.19 17.82 -3.27
N GLN A 21 9.92 16.83 -2.40
CA GLN A 21 9.26 15.56 -2.73
C GLN A 21 7.95 15.74 -3.49
N HIS A 22 7.09 16.68 -3.04
CA HIS A 22 5.80 16.96 -3.69
C HIS A 22 5.94 17.61 -5.08
N GLN A 23 6.98 18.44 -5.29
CA GLN A 23 7.22 19.02 -6.61
C GLN A 23 7.73 17.99 -7.59
N LEU A 24 8.69 17.16 -7.15
CA LEU A 24 9.21 16.05 -7.94
C LEU A 24 8.11 15.06 -8.31
N SER A 25 7.27 14.65 -7.35
CA SER A 25 6.15 13.75 -7.58
C SER A 25 5.14 14.35 -8.57
N ARG A 26 4.88 15.67 -8.52
CA ARG A 26 4.01 16.32 -9.50
C ARG A 26 4.57 16.30 -10.92
N VAL A 27 5.87 16.53 -11.08
CA VAL A 27 6.51 16.49 -12.41
C VAL A 27 6.49 15.08 -12.97
N ILE A 28 6.89 14.09 -12.17
CA ILE A 28 6.86 12.68 -12.56
C ILE A 28 5.43 12.24 -12.86
N GLY A 29 4.46 12.66 -12.04
CA GLY A 29 3.05 12.38 -12.24
C GLY A 29 2.51 12.91 -13.58
N LYS A 30 2.95 14.10 -14.01
CA LYS A 30 2.60 14.63 -15.34
C LYS A 30 3.20 13.80 -16.48
N VAL A 31 4.46 13.37 -16.35
CA VAL A 31 5.09 12.47 -17.33
C VAL A 31 4.39 11.11 -17.38
N ALA A 32 4.10 10.54 -16.21
CA ALA A 32 3.40 9.26 -16.09
C ALA A 32 1.95 9.29 -16.61
N ALA A 33 1.30 10.44 -16.54
CA ALA A 33 -0.05 10.65 -17.08
C ALA A 33 -0.05 11.06 -18.57
N SER A 34 1.12 11.27 -19.17
CA SER A 34 1.21 11.70 -20.58
C SER A 34 0.67 10.62 -21.52
N GLU A 35 -0.24 11.03 -22.40
CA GLU A 35 -0.79 10.18 -23.48
C GLU A 35 0.00 10.34 -24.80
N ASN A 36 1.04 11.22 -24.82
CA ASN A 36 1.91 11.36 -25.98
C ASN A 36 2.59 10.01 -26.28
N VAL A 37 2.39 9.49 -27.48
CA VAL A 37 2.81 8.14 -27.89
C VAL A 37 4.30 7.92 -27.69
N LEU A 38 5.16 8.88 -28.01
CA LEU A 38 6.60 8.77 -27.85
C LEU A 38 7.00 8.72 -26.38
N VAL A 39 6.43 9.62 -25.55
CA VAL A 39 6.72 9.70 -24.13
C VAL A 39 6.26 8.44 -23.41
N LYS A 40 4.99 8.07 -23.57
CA LYS A 40 4.44 6.88 -22.88
C LYS A 40 5.18 5.60 -23.28
N THR A 41 5.46 5.41 -24.58
CA THR A 41 6.15 4.20 -25.06
C THR A 41 7.56 4.13 -24.50
N ALA A 42 8.32 5.23 -24.55
CA ALA A 42 9.67 5.26 -23.99
C ALA A 42 9.69 4.92 -22.50
N VAL A 43 8.79 5.56 -21.70
CA VAL A 43 8.72 5.32 -20.25
C VAL A 43 8.29 3.89 -19.94
N ILE A 44 7.25 3.36 -20.61
CA ILE A 44 6.76 1.98 -20.40
C ILE A 44 7.85 0.95 -20.74
N GLN A 45 8.50 1.09 -21.89
CA GLN A 45 9.54 0.14 -22.31
C GLN A 45 10.76 0.19 -21.39
N ALA A 46 11.22 1.37 -21.01
CA ALA A 46 12.32 1.53 -20.06
C ALA A 46 11.99 0.90 -18.70
N PHE A 47 10.78 1.13 -18.18
CA PHE A 47 10.31 0.57 -16.91
C PHE A 47 10.18 -0.95 -16.98
N LYS A 48 9.54 -1.46 -18.05
CA LYS A 48 9.40 -2.90 -18.29
C LYS A 48 10.76 -3.60 -18.33
N ALA A 49 11.72 -3.05 -19.07
CA ALA A 49 13.08 -3.60 -19.17
C ALA A 49 13.82 -3.56 -17.83
N LYS A 50 13.74 -2.43 -17.10
CA LYS A 50 14.41 -2.25 -15.81
C LYS A 50 13.92 -3.20 -14.73
N TYR A 51 12.62 -3.45 -14.66
CA TYR A 51 11.99 -4.23 -13.59
C TYR A 51 11.55 -5.64 -13.99
N GLY A 52 11.76 -6.03 -15.25
CA GLY A 52 11.39 -7.37 -15.74
C GLY A 52 9.87 -7.64 -15.66
N ILE A 53 9.05 -6.66 -16.06
CA ILE A 53 7.60 -6.79 -15.91
C ILE A 53 7.06 -7.88 -16.83
N ASP A 54 6.43 -8.90 -16.25
CA ASP A 54 5.70 -9.93 -16.98
C ASP A 54 4.34 -9.40 -17.44
N MET A 55 4.20 -9.27 -18.74
CA MET A 55 2.94 -8.83 -19.36
C MET A 55 2.02 -10.01 -19.71
N SER A 56 2.47 -11.26 -19.57
CA SER A 56 1.65 -12.44 -19.90
C SER A 56 0.42 -12.57 -18.98
N ILE A 57 0.55 -12.10 -17.75
CA ILE A 57 -0.50 -12.13 -16.73
C ILE A 57 -1.44 -10.90 -16.76
N ALA A 58 -1.06 -9.84 -17.50
CA ALA A 58 -1.88 -8.64 -17.61
C ALA A 58 -3.07 -8.88 -18.55
N GLU A 59 -4.24 -8.29 -18.23
CA GLU A 59 -5.41 -8.31 -19.10
C GLU A 59 -5.07 -7.75 -20.48
N GLN A 60 -4.44 -6.56 -20.52
CA GLN A 60 -3.86 -5.99 -21.72
C GLN A 60 -2.37 -6.37 -21.83
N THR A 61 -2.05 -7.35 -22.67
CA THR A 61 -0.68 -7.87 -22.80
C THR A 61 0.24 -7.00 -23.66
N ASN A 62 -0.31 -6.16 -24.55
CA ASN A 62 0.47 -5.27 -25.39
C ASN A 62 0.73 -3.92 -24.68
N PRO A 63 1.99 -3.64 -24.26
CA PRO A 63 2.30 -2.41 -23.54
C PRO A 63 2.03 -1.12 -24.33
N ASN A 64 1.99 -1.18 -25.65
CA ASN A 64 1.73 -0.01 -26.49
C ASN A 64 0.26 0.42 -26.51
N GLN A 65 -0.67 -0.44 -26.08
CA GLN A 65 -2.10 -0.16 -26.07
C GLN A 65 -2.56 0.61 -24.83
N TYR A 66 -1.75 0.69 -23.79
CA TYR A 66 -2.04 1.54 -22.64
C TYR A 66 -2.01 3.01 -23.04
N LYS A 67 -2.98 3.80 -22.53
CA LYS A 67 -3.09 5.23 -22.84
C LYS A 67 -1.94 6.05 -22.25
N SER A 68 -1.43 5.62 -21.07
CA SER A 68 -0.37 6.30 -20.35
C SER A 68 0.47 5.30 -19.55
N PHE A 69 1.59 5.74 -18.99
CA PHE A 69 2.35 4.93 -18.03
C PHE A 69 1.53 4.63 -16.76
N ASN A 70 0.69 5.57 -16.30
CA ASN A 70 -0.18 5.33 -15.15
C ASN A 70 -1.12 4.14 -15.38
N GLU A 71 -1.76 4.05 -16.54
CA GLU A 71 -2.64 2.94 -16.88
C GLU A 71 -1.86 1.61 -16.94
N PHE A 72 -0.68 1.61 -17.54
CA PHE A 72 0.21 0.45 -17.56
C PHE A 72 0.61 0.03 -16.14
N PHE A 73 0.95 0.97 -15.27
CA PHE A 73 1.39 0.70 -13.92
C PHE A 73 0.27 0.11 -13.05
N THR A 74 -0.95 0.63 -13.20
CA THR A 74 -2.16 0.14 -12.52
C THR A 74 -2.92 -0.93 -13.32
N ARG A 75 -2.24 -1.61 -14.24
CA ARG A 75 -2.82 -2.61 -15.13
C ARG A 75 -3.67 -3.64 -14.38
N ALA A 76 -4.78 -4.05 -14.97
CA ALA A 76 -5.53 -5.18 -14.50
C ALA A 76 -4.81 -6.50 -14.84
N LEU A 77 -5.05 -7.53 -14.05
CA LEU A 77 -4.63 -8.89 -14.34
C LEU A 77 -5.76 -9.64 -15.03
N LYS A 78 -5.41 -10.66 -15.80
CA LYS A 78 -6.37 -11.59 -16.38
C LYS A 78 -7.17 -12.26 -15.28
N GLU A 79 -8.42 -12.57 -15.56
CA GLU A 79 -9.25 -13.36 -14.66
C GLU A 79 -8.58 -14.70 -14.30
N GLY A 80 -8.68 -15.10 -13.04
CA GLY A 80 -8.11 -16.36 -12.54
C GLY A 80 -6.60 -16.38 -12.32
N VAL A 81 -5.83 -15.32 -12.69
CA VAL A 81 -4.38 -15.24 -12.42
C VAL A 81 -4.08 -15.09 -10.93
N ARG A 82 -4.99 -14.48 -10.20
CA ARG A 82 -4.97 -14.40 -8.73
C ARG A 82 -6.22 -15.06 -8.20
N GLY A 83 -6.06 -16.23 -7.59
CA GLY A 83 -7.12 -16.91 -6.87
C GLY A 83 -7.34 -16.24 -5.51
N VAL A 84 -8.58 -16.00 -5.14
CA VAL A 84 -8.97 -15.54 -3.81
C VAL A 84 -9.33 -16.78 -3.00
N ASP A 85 -8.72 -16.96 -1.82
CA ASP A 85 -9.09 -18.06 -0.93
C ASP A 85 -10.55 -17.91 -0.48
N GLU A 86 -11.39 -18.90 -0.85
CA GLU A 86 -12.85 -18.83 -0.70
C GLU A 86 -13.33 -19.23 0.70
N ARG A 87 -12.48 -19.78 1.57
CA ARG A 87 -12.89 -20.19 2.92
C ARG A 87 -13.47 -18.98 3.67
N ALA A 88 -14.60 -19.21 4.35
CA ALA A 88 -15.32 -18.13 5.03
C ALA A 88 -14.47 -17.43 6.11
N ASP A 89 -13.65 -18.21 6.82
CA ASP A 89 -12.73 -17.74 7.86
C ASP A 89 -11.46 -17.08 7.33
N SER A 90 -11.19 -17.17 6.02
CA SER A 90 -9.93 -16.73 5.44
C SER A 90 -9.82 -15.21 5.36
N ILE A 91 -8.73 -14.68 5.88
CA ILE A 91 -8.26 -13.32 5.67
C ILE A 91 -7.19 -13.37 4.59
N VAL A 92 -7.43 -12.71 3.47
CA VAL A 92 -6.55 -12.81 2.30
C VAL A 92 -5.58 -11.64 2.19
N CYS A 93 -4.44 -11.90 1.55
CA CYS A 93 -3.46 -10.86 1.28
C CYS A 93 -4.07 -9.76 0.37
N PRO A 94 -3.95 -8.48 0.74
CA PRO A 94 -4.57 -7.40 -0.03
C PRO A 94 -3.85 -7.05 -1.33
N ALA A 95 -2.59 -7.46 -1.50
CA ALA A 95 -1.77 -7.03 -2.63
C ALA A 95 -0.63 -8.01 -2.93
N ASP A 96 -0.09 -7.96 -4.15
CA ASP A 96 1.18 -8.61 -4.48
C ASP A 96 2.32 -7.83 -3.83
N GLY A 97 3.33 -8.53 -3.31
CA GLY A 97 4.50 -7.87 -2.74
C GLY A 97 5.31 -8.71 -1.78
N ALA A 98 5.80 -8.07 -0.75
CA ALA A 98 6.49 -8.73 0.35
C ALA A 98 5.99 -8.18 1.70
N ILE A 99 5.87 -9.07 2.68
CA ILE A 99 5.56 -8.67 4.04
C ILE A 99 6.73 -7.87 4.59
N SER A 100 6.48 -6.61 4.94
CA SER A 100 7.45 -5.82 5.70
C SER A 100 7.48 -6.29 7.15
N GLN A 101 6.31 -6.30 7.79
CA GLN A 101 6.08 -6.83 9.14
C GLN A 101 4.63 -7.30 9.29
N LEU A 102 4.39 -8.25 10.20
CA LEU A 102 3.06 -8.63 10.65
C LEU A 102 3.13 -9.10 12.11
N GLY A 103 2.03 -9.00 12.84
CA GLY A 103 1.95 -9.42 14.23
C GLY A 103 0.91 -8.66 15.04
N LYS A 104 1.11 -8.65 16.36
CA LYS A 104 0.27 -7.92 17.30
C LYS A 104 0.64 -6.43 17.35
N ILE A 105 -0.36 -5.60 17.57
CA ILE A 105 -0.21 -4.21 17.97
C ILE A 105 -0.06 -4.22 19.49
N GLU A 106 1.10 -3.81 20.01
CA GLU A 106 1.39 -3.87 21.44
C GLU A 106 1.18 -2.51 22.09
N ALA A 107 0.21 -2.40 23.00
CA ALA A 107 -0.14 -1.14 23.67
C ALA A 107 -0.35 0.04 22.70
N GLY A 108 -0.90 -0.24 21.53
CA GLY A 108 -1.12 0.75 20.47
C GLY A 108 0.07 1.02 19.56
N ASP A 109 1.20 0.31 19.72
CA ASP A 109 2.38 0.46 18.87
C ASP A 109 2.49 -0.66 17.84
N ILE A 110 2.73 -0.27 16.60
CA ILE A 110 2.96 -1.13 15.43
C ILE A 110 4.46 -1.22 15.18
N PHE A 111 5.00 -2.44 15.17
CA PHE A 111 6.41 -2.65 14.86
C PHE A 111 6.70 -2.35 13.39
N GLN A 112 7.70 -1.51 13.15
CA GLN A 112 8.09 -1.09 11.79
C GLN A 112 9.30 -1.90 11.27
N ALA A 113 10.44 -1.74 11.89
CA ALA A 113 11.69 -2.46 11.58
C ALA A 113 12.79 -2.06 12.60
N LYS A 114 13.78 -2.93 12.85
CA LYS A 114 14.98 -2.63 13.64
C LYS A 114 14.71 -1.89 14.98
N GLY A 115 13.73 -2.37 15.73
CA GLY A 115 13.39 -1.77 17.03
C GLY A 115 12.67 -0.42 16.95
N GLN A 116 12.22 -0.01 15.78
CA GLN A 116 11.37 1.15 15.59
C GLN A 116 9.91 0.72 15.53
N SER A 117 9.04 1.53 16.12
CA SER A 117 7.59 1.40 16.06
C SER A 117 6.94 2.76 15.78
N PHE A 118 5.67 2.74 15.49
CA PHE A 118 4.81 3.92 15.39
C PHE A 118 3.43 3.60 15.94
N SER A 119 2.76 4.59 16.53
CA SER A 119 1.46 4.35 17.13
C SER A 119 0.37 4.18 16.07
N VAL A 120 -0.61 3.32 16.35
CA VAL A 120 -1.81 3.16 15.56
C VAL A 120 -2.59 4.47 15.44
N GLU A 121 -2.61 5.30 16.48
CA GLU A 121 -3.21 6.64 16.45
C GLU A 121 -2.58 7.54 15.38
N LYS A 122 -1.24 7.54 15.31
CA LYS A 122 -0.53 8.31 14.27
C LYS A 122 -0.80 7.77 12.87
N LEU A 123 -0.93 6.44 12.73
CA LEU A 123 -1.24 5.83 11.43
C LEU A 123 -2.65 6.18 10.97
N ILE A 124 -3.65 6.02 11.84
CA ILE A 124 -5.06 6.31 11.54
C ILE A 124 -5.31 7.81 11.46
N GLY A 125 -4.60 8.62 12.27
CA GLY A 125 -4.70 10.08 12.30
C GLY A 125 -5.85 10.63 13.14
N ASP A 126 -6.62 9.75 13.78
CA ASP A 126 -7.70 10.09 14.73
C ASP A 126 -7.71 9.09 15.89
N PRO A 127 -7.59 9.55 17.16
CA PRO A 127 -7.53 8.67 18.32
C PRO A 127 -8.80 7.83 18.54
N GLN A 128 -9.98 8.36 18.21
CA GLN A 128 -11.24 7.63 18.39
C GLN A 128 -11.38 6.51 17.36
N LEU A 129 -11.02 6.79 16.10
CA LEU A 129 -11.02 5.80 15.02
C LEU A 129 -9.91 4.76 15.20
N ALA A 130 -8.82 5.09 15.88
CA ALA A 130 -7.71 4.19 16.17
C ALA A 130 -7.98 3.22 17.33
N LYS A 131 -8.83 3.61 18.27
CA LYS A 131 -9.10 2.88 19.52
C LYS A 131 -9.44 1.39 19.35
N PRO A 132 -10.26 0.97 18.36
CA PRO A 132 -10.58 -0.45 18.14
C PRO A 132 -9.36 -1.32 17.85
N PHE A 133 -8.28 -0.77 17.31
CA PHE A 133 -7.10 -1.50 16.86
C PHE A 133 -6.00 -1.63 17.91
N VAL A 134 -6.16 -0.99 19.08
CA VAL A 134 -5.22 -1.14 20.19
C VAL A 134 -5.21 -2.60 20.65
N ASP A 135 -4.00 -3.18 20.76
CA ASP A 135 -3.78 -4.61 21.04
C ASP A 135 -4.32 -5.59 19.98
N GLY A 136 -4.72 -5.09 18.81
CA GLY A 136 -5.18 -5.87 17.67
C GLY A 136 -4.05 -6.53 16.88
N GLN A 137 -4.32 -6.81 15.62
CA GLN A 137 -3.38 -7.43 14.68
C GLN A 137 -3.08 -6.50 13.51
N PHE A 138 -1.86 -6.57 12.96
CA PHE A 138 -1.48 -5.83 11.77
C PHE A 138 -0.67 -6.66 10.79
N ALA A 139 -0.77 -6.30 9.51
CA ALA A 139 0.16 -6.72 8.47
C ALA A 139 0.52 -5.53 7.58
N THR A 140 1.80 -5.37 7.29
CA THR A 140 2.34 -4.35 6.38
C THR A 140 2.90 -5.04 5.14
N VAL A 141 2.29 -4.80 3.99
CA VAL A 141 2.68 -5.37 2.69
C VAL A 141 3.29 -4.27 1.83
N TYR A 142 4.55 -4.45 1.46
CA TYR A 142 5.28 -3.56 0.55
C TYR A 142 5.12 -4.01 -0.89
N LEU A 143 4.64 -3.13 -1.76
CA LEU A 143 4.52 -3.36 -3.19
C LEU A 143 5.75 -2.76 -3.89
N SER A 144 6.64 -3.59 -4.42
CA SER A 144 7.78 -3.13 -5.19
C SER A 144 7.36 -2.70 -6.60
N PRO A 145 8.16 -1.88 -7.32
CA PRO A 145 7.75 -1.34 -8.62
C PRO A 145 7.34 -2.38 -9.67
N LYS A 146 7.80 -3.62 -9.56
CA LYS A 146 7.45 -4.71 -10.48
C LYS A 146 6.09 -5.34 -10.20
N ASP A 147 5.58 -5.21 -8.97
CA ASP A 147 4.41 -5.93 -8.50
C ASP A 147 3.10 -5.36 -9.12
N TYR A 148 2.01 -6.02 -8.87
CA TYR A 148 0.67 -5.56 -9.20
C TYR A 148 0.26 -4.47 -8.20
N HIS A 149 -0.18 -3.31 -8.68
CA HIS A 149 -0.38 -2.12 -7.83
C HIS A 149 -1.85 -1.78 -7.56
N ARG A 150 -2.74 -2.77 -7.59
CA ARG A 150 -4.08 -2.65 -7.02
C ARG A 150 -4.13 -3.33 -5.66
N VAL A 151 -4.93 -2.77 -4.78
CA VAL A 151 -5.16 -3.26 -3.42
C VAL A 151 -6.57 -3.80 -3.35
N HIS A 152 -6.74 -4.96 -2.75
CA HIS A 152 -7.99 -5.69 -2.67
C HIS A 152 -8.42 -5.90 -1.22
N MET A 153 -9.69 -6.17 -1.02
CA MET A 153 -10.26 -6.39 0.29
C MET A 153 -9.73 -7.67 0.94
N PRO A 154 -9.13 -7.56 2.13
CA PRO A 154 -8.64 -8.75 2.86
C PRO A 154 -9.78 -9.62 3.38
N PHE A 155 -10.90 -9.00 3.73
CA PHE A 155 -12.11 -9.62 4.24
C PHE A 155 -13.32 -8.79 3.80
N ALA A 156 -14.49 -9.42 3.68
CA ALA A 156 -15.71 -8.71 3.28
C ALA A 156 -16.13 -7.70 4.36
N GLY A 157 -16.65 -6.55 3.95
CA GLY A 157 -17.11 -5.54 4.89
C GLY A 157 -17.73 -4.32 4.23
N THR A 158 -18.35 -3.50 5.05
CA THR A 158 -18.93 -2.22 4.65
C THR A 158 -17.94 -1.10 4.92
N LEU A 159 -17.47 -0.41 3.89
CA LEU A 159 -16.70 0.82 4.04
C LEU A 159 -17.58 1.88 4.69
N THR A 160 -17.17 2.38 5.83
CA THR A 160 -17.90 3.40 6.62
C THR A 160 -17.25 4.76 6.56
N GLU A 161 -15.92 4.80 6.61
CA GLU A 161 -15.16 6.05 6.51
C GLU A 161 -13.92 5.90 5.63
N THR A 162 -13.58 6.98 4.94
CA THR A 162 -12.25 7.21 4.40
C THR A 162 -11.66 8.47 5.02
N LEU A 163 -10.37 8.39 5.41
CA LEU A 163 -9.65 9.53 5.97
C LEU A 163 -8.38 9.75 5.16
N TYR A 164 -8.35 10.83 4.37
CA TYR A 164 -7.15 11.29 3.71
C TYR A 164 -6.27 12.08 4.69
N ILE A 165 -5.01 11.72 4.78
CA ILE A 165 -4.05 12.38 5.65
C ILE A 165 -2.86 12.83 4.80
N PRO A 166 -2.67 14.16 4.68
CA PRO A 166 -1.48 14.69 4.00
C PRO A 166 -0.23 14.33 4.78
N GLY A 167 0.87 14.17 4.09
CA GLY A 167 2.12 13.78 4.72
C GLY A 167 3.31 13.94 3.80
N GLU A 168 4.41 13.39 4.21
CA GLU A 168 5.65 13.30 3.43
C GLU A 168 5.52 12.21 2.36
N LEU A 169 6.50 12.15 1.46
CA LEU A 169 6.60 11.15 0.41
C LEU A 169 7.98 10.50 0.43
N PHE A 170 8.36 9.90 1.57
CA PHE A 170 9.55 9.06 1.60
C PHE A 170 9.36 7.80 0.76
N SER A 171 10.41 7.31 0.14
CA SER A 171 10.35 5.97 -0.44
C SER A 171 10.06 4.92 0.65
N VAL A 172 9.30 3.88 0.31
CA VAL A 172 8.85 2.84 1.25
C VAL A 172 9.55 1.51 0.94
N ASN A 173 10.85 1.48 1.01
CA ASN A 173 11.66 0.27 0.85
C ASN A 173 12.29 -0.14 2.19
N GLN A 174 12.93 -1.31 2.23
CA GLN A 174 13.55 -1.82 3.44
C GLN A 174 14.54 -0.81 4.07
N THR A 175 15.35 -0.11 3.26
CA THR A 175 16.32 0.86 3.78
C THR A 175 15.63 2.01 4.53
N THR A 176 14.53 2.55 3.98
CA THR A 176 13.79 3.64 4.64
C THR A 176 12.97 3.13 5.82
N ALA A 177 12.36 1.94 5.71
CA ALA A 177 11.67 1.32 6.84
C ALA A 177 12.59 1.07 8.04
N GLU A 178 13.85 0.76 7.81
CA GLU A 178 14.84 0.53 8.85
C GLU A 178 15.44 1.82 9.47
N ASN A 179 15.34 2.97 8.78
CA ASN A 179 16.09 4.17 9.15
C ASN A 179 15.27 5.46 9.25
N VAL A 180 13.99 5.44 8.86
CA VAL A 180 13.09 6.59 9.00
C VAL A 180 12.04 6.27 10.07
N PRO A 181 12.14 6.85 11.28
CA PRO A 181 11.18 6.59 12.34
C PRO A 181 9.76 7.00 11.94
N GLY A 182 8.79 6.10 12.17
CA GLY A 182 7.38 6.35 11.91
C GLY A 182 7.05 6.52 10.41
N LEU A 183 7.83 5.92 9.53
CA LEU A 183 7.74 6.09 8.06
C LEU A 183 6.31 6.05 7.55
N PHE A 184 5.57 4.99 7.89
CA PHE A 184 4.22 4.76 7.36
C PHE A 184 3.18 5.74 7.92
N ALA A 185 3.38 6.23 9.14
CA ALA A 185 2.53 7.25 9.77
C ALA A 185 2.90 8.68 9.38
N ARG A 186 4.06 8.89 8.74
CA ARG A 186 4.53 10.21 8.25
C ARG A 186 4.13 10.45 6.80
N ASN A 187 4.10 9.40 5.99
CA ASN A 187 3.77 9.53 4.58
C ASN A 187 2.29 9.85 4.36
N GLU A 188 2.02 10.57 3.25
CA GLU A 188 0.67 10.77 2.71
C GLU A 188 -0.04 9.42 2.60
N ARG A 189 -1.29 9.35 3.07
CA ARG A 189 -2.03 8.10 3.10
C ARG A 189 -3.53 8.27 3.06
N MET A 190 -4.21 7.22 2.63
CA MET A 190 -5.65 7.06 2.69
C MET A 190 -5.97 5.91 3.66
N VAL A 191 -6.67 6.21 4.74
CA VAL A 191 -7.21 5.23 5.67
C VAL A 191 -8.61 4.87 5.23
N CYS A 192 -8.90 3.59 5.05
CA CYS A 192 -10.22 3.06 4.74
C CYS A 192 -10.68 2.21 5.93
N LEU A 193 -11.79 2.57 6.57
CA LEU A 193 -12.34 1.90 7.75
C LEU A 193 -13.60 1.13 7.38
N PHE A 194 -13.67 -0.09 7.87
CA PHE A 194 -14.73 -1.04 7.53
C PHE A 194 -15.39 -1.60 8.80
N ASP A 195 -16.70 -1.78 8.73
CA ASP A 195 -17.42 -2.70 9.61
C ASP A 195 -17.46 -4.07 8.92
N THR A 196 -17.03 -5.10 9.64
CA THR A 196 -16.98 -6.49 9.18
C THR A 196 -17.64 -7.41 10.21
N GLU A 197 -17.86 -8.67 9.86
CA GLU A 197 -18.30 -9.69 10.82
C GLU A 197 -17.26 -9.94 11.95
N LEU A 198 -15.99 -9.57 11.69
CA LEU A 198 -14.90 -9.67 12.68
C LEU A 198 -14.73 -8.40 13.53
N GLY A 199 -15.65 -7.45 13.46
CA GLY A 199 -15.51 -6.11 14.05
C GLY A 199 -14.88 -5.11 13.07
N ARG A 200 -14.17 -4.11 13.61
CA ARG A 200 -13.56 -3.05 12.78
C ARG A 200 -12.31 -3.58 12.07
N MET A 201 -12.20 -3.25 10.81
CA MET A 201 -10.99 -3.47 9.99
C MET A 201 -10.55 -2.14 9.39
N ALA A 202 -9.24 -1.92 9.30
CA ALA A 202 -8.69 -0.80 8.53
C ALA A 202 -7.76 -1.31 7.43
N VAL A 203 -7.85 -0.70 6.26
CA VAL A 203 -6.84 -0.83 5.20
C VAL A 203 -6.28 0.55 4.92
N VAL A 204 -4.97 0.72 5.18
CA VAL A 204 -4.28 2.00 5.01
C VAL A 204 -3.40 1.92 3.77
N LEU A 205 -3.72 2.74 2.78
CA LEU A 205 -2.94 2.88 1.56
C LEU A 205 -1.91 4.00 1.78
N VAL A 206 -0.64 3.62 1.93
CA VAL A 206 0.45 4.56 2.20
C VAL A 206 1.19 4.89 0.91
N GLY A 207 1.18 6.16 0.54
CA GLY A 207 1.93 6.69 -0.60
C GLY A 207 3.44 6.75 -0.34
N ALA A 208 4.22 6.94 -1.40
CA ALA A 208 5.67 7.05 -1.32
C ALA A 208 6.24 8.06 -2.32
N MET A 209 7.55 8.28 -2.28
CA MET A 209 8.25 9.14 -3.23
C MET A 209 7.97 8.69 -4.68
N ILE A 210 7.69 9.67 -5.54
CA ILE A 210 7.34 9.43 -6.95
C ILE A 210 5.89 8.90 -7.12
N VAL A 211 5.15 8.62 -6.05
CA VAL A 211 3.73 8.22 -6.15
C VAL A 211 2.93 9.37 -6.76
N ALA A 212 2.36 9.12 -7.93
CA ALA A 212 1.53 10.10 -8.62
C ALA A 212 0.09 10.15 -8.07
N GLY A 213 -0.17 9.43 -6.98
CA GLY A 213 -1.43 9.46 -6.24
C GLY A 213 -1.93 8.10 -5.76
N ILE A 214 -2.89 8.17 -4.87
CA ILE A 214 -3.71 7.06 -4.36
C ILE A 214 -5.09 7.21 -5.01
N GLU A 215 -5.71 6.10 -5.34
CA GLU A 215 -7.10 6.05 -5.81
C GLU A 215 -7.84 4.97 -5.05
N THR A 216 -9.08 5.24 -4.64
CA THR A 216 -9.98 4.22 -4.09
C THR A 216 -11.25 4.15 -4.90
N VAL A 217 -11.93 3.00 -4.85
CA VAL A 217 -13.23 2.83 -5.54
C VAL A 217 -14.31 3.77 -5.00
N ALA A 218 -14.18 4.22 -3.75
CA ALA A 218 -15.14 5.10 -3.10
C ALA A 218 -14.90 6.59 -3.39
N THR A 219 -13.63 7.03 -3.47
CA THR A 219 -13.30 8.46 -3.59
C THR A 219 -12.75 8.84 -4.96
N GLY A 220 -12.44 7.84 -5.80
CA GLY A 220 -11.65 8.07 -7.00
C GLY A 220 -10.21 8.49 -6.67
N LYS A 221 -9.55 9.13 -7.62
CA LYS A 221 -8.16 9.60 -7.44
C LYS A 221 -8.09 10.74 -6.44
N VAL A 222 -7.32 10.53 -5.38
CA VAL A 222 -7.10 11.53 -4.33
C VAL A 222 -6.41 12.77 -4.91
N LYS A 223 -6.98 13.94 -4.58
CA LYS A 223 -6.39 15.24 -4.91
C LYS A 223 -5.77 15.79 -3.61
N PRO A 224 -4.44 15.90 -3.52
CA PRO A 224 -3.80 16.42 -2.32
C PRO A 224 -4.29 17.83 -1.99
N SER A 225 -5.01 17.99 -0.90
CA SER A 225 -5.57 19.26 -0.42
C SER A 225 -4.69 19.94 0.64
N GLY A 226 -3.69 19.20 1.16
CA GLY A 226 -2.87 19.65 2.28
C GLY A 226 -3.60 19.66 3.62
N LYS A 227 -4.83 19.14 3.69
CA LYS A 227 -5.66 19.02 4.89
C LYS A 227 -6.13 17.60 5.08
N VAL A 228 -6.42 17.24 6.33
CA VAL A 228 -7.09 15.97 6.65
C VAL A 228 -8.53 16.06 6.17
N GLU A 229 -8.99 15.05 5.45
CA GLU A 229 -10.34 14.97 4.89
C GLU A 229 -11.01 13.65 5.29
N LEU A 230 -12.04 13.73 6.13
CA LEU A 230 -12.90 12.61 6.49
C LEU A 230 -14.13 12.59 5.58
N GLN A 231 -14.45 11.43 5.03
CA GLN A 231 -15.67 11.19 4.26
C GLN A 231 -16.37 9.95 4.80
N HIS A 232 -17.69 10.00 4.90
CA HIS A 232 -18.53 8.86 5.30
C HIS A 232 -19.08 8.14 4.09
N HIS A 233 -19.16 6.83 4.19
CA HIS A 233 -19.61 5.93 3.14
C HIS A 233 -20.57 4.88 3.69
N GLN A 234 -21.23 4.15 2.79
CA GLN A 234 -22.01 2.95 3.08
C GLN A 234 -21.86 2.03 1.87
N MET A 235 -20.63 1.54 1.65
CA MET A 235 -20.29 0.75 0.47
C MET A 235 -19.90 -0.67 0.88
N GLN A 236 -20.68 -1.66 0.49
CA GLN A 236 -20.35 -3.07 0.69
C GLN A 236 -19.28 -3.49 -0.32
N LEU A 237 -18.23 -4.14 0.16
CA LEU A 237 -17.18 -4.73 -0.65
C LEU A 237 -16.94 -6.18 -0.23
N ASP A 238 -16.94 -7.08 -1.20
CA ASP A 238 -16.66 -8.49 -0.99
C ASP A 238 -15.17 -8.74 -0.78
N LYS A 239 -14.84 -9.85 -0.12
CA LYS A 239 -13.46 -10.34 -0.01
C LYS A 239 -12.82 -10.50 -1.40
N GLY A 240 -11.63 -9.95 -1.60
CA GLY A 240 -10.93 -9.95 -2.88
C GLY A 240 -11.39 -8.87 -3.86
N ALA A 241 -12.47 -8.12 -3.59
CA ALA A 241 -12.86 -6.97 -4.42
C ALA A 241 -11.78 -5.89 -4.44
N GLU A 242 -11.63 -5.16 -5.55
CA GLU A 242 -10.70 -4.03 -5.60
C GLU A 242 -11.14 -2.93 -4.66
N LEU A 243 -10.25 -2.50 -3.77
CA LEU A 243 -10.43 -1.34 -2.88
C LEU A 243 -9.84 -0.06 -3.48
N GLY A 244 -8.71 -0.20 -4.15
CA GLY A 244 -8.01 0.95 -4.70
C GLY A 244 -6.72 0.58 -5.40
N ARG A 245 -5.94 1.60 -5.76
CA ARG A 245 -4.69 1.43 -6.51
C ARG A 245 -3.71 2.56 -6.26
N PHE A 246 -2.47 2.29 -6.57
CA PHE A 246 -1.37 3.25 -6.46
C PHE A 246 -0.77 3.58 -7.82
N TYR A 247 -0.43 4.85 -8.01
CA TYR A 247 0.25 5.36 -9.20
C TYR A 247 1.74 5.55 -8.94
N LEU A 248 2.50 4.46 -8.76
CA LEU A 248 3.93 4.32 -8.42
C LEU A 248 4.22 4.14 -6.92
N GLY A 249 4.81 2.98 -6.56
CA GLY A 249 5.43 2.59 -5.30
C GLY A 249 4.60 2.78 -4.02
N SER A 250 4.43 1.73 -3.18
CA SER A 250 3.41 1.83 -2.14
C SER A 250 3.52 0.76 -1.06
N THR A 251 2.75 0.96 -0.01
CA THR A 251 2.57 0.00 1.07
C THR A 251 1.10 -0.05 1.48
N ALA A 252 0.57 -1.24 1.65
CA ALA A 252 -0.74 -1.46 2.26
C ALA A 252 -0.53 -1.95 3.70
N VAL A 253 -1.21 -1.32 4.66
CA VAL A 253 -1.25 -1.77 6.06
C VAL A 253 -2.68 -2.21 6.37
N VAL A 254 -2.84 -3.42 6.89
CA VAL A 254 -4.13 -3.96 7.31
C VAL A 254 -4.14 -4.06 8.83
N LEU A 255 -5.23 -3.62 9.46
CA LEU A 255 -5.42 -3.68 10.89
C LEU A 255 -6.73 -4.39 11.22
N PHE A 256 -6.71 -5.23 12.26
CA PHE A 256 -7.87 -5.89 12.83
C PHE A 256 -7.95 -5.64 14.34
N GLU A 257 -9.15 -5.71 14.89
CA GLU A 257 -9.36 -5.65 16.34
C GLU A 257 -8.69 -6.82 17.07
N LYS A 258 -8.50 -6.62 18.37
CA LYS A 258 -7.97 -7.64 19.28
C LYS A 258 -8.83 -8.90 19.28
N ASP A 259 -8.16 -10.08 19.33
CA ASP A 259 -8.79 -11.37 19.48
C ASP A 259 -9.84 -11.72 18.41
N LYS A 260 -9.64 -11.21 17.17
CA LYS A 260 -10.54 -11.48 16.04
C LYS A 260 -9.93 -12.40 14.98
N MET A 261 -8.62 -12.45 14.92
CA MET A 261 -7.92 -13.23 13.92
C MET A 261 -6.49 -13.59 14.34
N VAL A 262 -5.92 -14.54 13.63
CA VAL A 262 -4.50 -14.89 13.72
C VAL A 262 -3.87 -14.98 12.34
N TRP A 263 -2.58 -14.60 12.26
CA TRP A 263 -1.80 -14.77 11.03
C TRP A 263 -1.34 -16.21 10.85
N GLU A 264 -1.22 -16.67 9.60
CA GLU A 264 -0.65 -17.97 9.29
C GLU A 264 0.85 -17.99 9.66
N GLU A 265 1.29 -19.02 10.39
CA GLU A 265 2.66 -19.14 10.95
C GLU A 265 3.78 -19.13 9.90
N GLN A 266 3.46 -19.50 8.66
CA GLN A 266 4.42 -19.53 7.56
C GLN A 266 4.89 -18.16 7.12
N PHE A 267 4.12 -17.09 7.40
CA PHE A 267 4.45 -15.73 6.97
C PHE A 267 5.28 -15.00 8.03
N LYS A 268 6.31 -14.33 7.54
CA LYS A 268 7.23 -13.51 8.33
C LYS A 268 7.76 -12.36 7.48
N ALA A 269 8.49 -11.46 8.09
CA ALA A 269 9.16 -10.38 7.38
C ALA A 269 9.95 -10.90 6.16
N ASN A 270 9.82 -10.24 5.03
CA ASN A 270 10.36 -10.58 3.71
C ASN A 270 9.74 -11.81 3.02
N SER A 271 8.68 -12.43 3.56
CA SER A 271 7.89 -13.42 2.81
C SER A 271 7.28 -12.74 1.59
N THR A 272 7.48 -13.33 0.40
CA THR A 272 6.76 -12.91 -0.80
C THR A 272 5.32 -13.35 -0.69
N VAL A 273 4.41 -12.47 -1.06
CA VAL A 273 2.97 -12.70 -1.00
C VAL A 273 2.30 -12.27 -2.30
N VAL A 274 1.19 -12.93 -2.60
CA VAL A 274 0.33 -12.57 -3.74
C VAL A 274 -1.07 -12.23 -3.26
N MET A 275 -1.73 -11.32 -3.97
CA MET A 275 -3.11 -10.92 -3.70
C MET A 275 -4.02 -12.15 -3.73
N GLY A 276 -4.90 -12.25 -2.73
CA GLY A 276 -5.90 -13.31 -2.65
C GLY A 276 -5.48 -14.57 -1.89
N GLU A 277 -4.16 -14.80 -1.66
CA GLU A 277 -3.74 -15.93 -0.84
C GLU A 277 -4.11 -15.74 0.64
N ARG A 278 -4.39 -16.83 1.34
CA ARG A 278 -4.72 -16.81 2.77
C ARG A 278 -3.51 -16.34 3.58
N LEU A 279 -3.62 -15.18 4.18
CA LEU A 279 -2.60 -14.57 5.03
C LEU A 279 -2.87 -14.86 6.53
N GLY A 280 -4.12 -15.06 6.88
CA GLY A 280 -4.60 -15.34 8.22
C GLY A 280 -6.01 -15.91 8.22
N HIS A 281 -6.57 -16.11 9.41
CA HIS A 281 -7.96 -16.56 9.56
C HIS A 281 -8.60 -15.98 10.83
N SER A 282 -9.93 -15.90 10.82
CA SER A 282 -10.71 -15.53 12.00
C SER A 282 -10.66 -16.59 13.10
N ILE A 283 -10.80 -16.16 14.35
CA ILE A 283 -10.85 -17.02 15.51
C ILE A 283 -12.31 -17.36 15.83
#